data_aa13fe23e06b5f5a7edf4d8a2374c6e0
#
_entry.id   aa13fe23e06b5f5a7edf4d8a2374c6e0
#
_cell.length_a   1.000
_cell.length_b   1.000
_cell.length_c   1.000
_cell.angle_alpha   90.00
_cell.angle_beta   90.00
_cell.angle_gamma   90.00
#
_symmetry.space_group_name_H-M   'P 1'
#
loop_
_entity.id
_entity.type
_entity.pdbx_description
1 polymer ?
#
loop_
_entity_poly.entity_id
_entity_poly.type
_entity_poly.pdbx_seq_one_letter_code
_entity_poly.pdbx_strand_id
1 'polypeptide(L)'
;MHVKSVTSIKKKPLVDAHGATALYQIFWQEDESGKVFRAKKPETMKSFRHFARITLEPGETNNMHTHRDAEQVYFVLRGGGTVQVGDERRTVKAGDAIFLPVGVPHGFFNTGERRTVLLLVGAKT
;
A
#
# COMPACT_ATOMS: atom_id res chain seq x y z
N MET A 1 9.68 -1.19 -22.97
CA MET A 1 9.70 -0.29 -21.81
C MET A 1 8.31 -0.14 -21.26
N HIS A 2 8.16 -0.30 -19.94
CA HIS A 2 6.86 -0.17 -19.27
C HIS A 2 6.85 1.11 -18.46
N VAL A 3 6.01 2.05 -18.85
CA VAL A 3 5.86 3.34 -18.15
C VAL A 3 4.38 3.56 -17.89
N LYS A 4 4.04 3.88 -16.64
CA LYS A 4 2.68 4.23 -16.26
C LYS A 4 2.67 5.57 -15.55
N SER A 5 1.73 6.43 -15.91
CA SER A 5 1.49 7.67 -15.20
C SER A 5 0.40 7.46 -14.14
N VAL A 6 0.59 8.02 -12.96
CA VAL A 6 -0.41 7.94 -11.90
C VAL A 6 -1.76 8.53 -12.33
N THR A 7 -1.74 9.49 -13.25
CA THR A 7 -2.96 10.11 -13.76
C THR A 7 -3.80 9.19 -14.63
N SER A 8 -3.20 8.11 -15.17
CA SER A 8 -3.91 7.11 -15.97
C SER A 8 -4.39 5.92 -15.17
N ILE A 9 -4.10 5.86 -13.87
CA ILE A 9 -4.47 4.74 -13.02
C ILE A 9 -5.66 5.14 -12.16
N LYS A 10 -6.76 4.39 -12.31
CA LYS A 10 -7.97 4.64 -11.55
C LYS A 10 -7.76 4.35 -10.07
N LYS A 11 -8.23 5.26 -9.20
CA LYS A 11 -8.26 5.05 -7.76
C LYS A 11 -9.30 4.01 -7.39
N LYS A 12 -8.92 3.01 -6.61
CA LYS A 12 -9.81 1.94 -6.18
C LYS A 12 -9.62 1.62 -4.69
N PRO A 13 -10.70 1.40 -3.94
CA PRO A 13 -10.57 0.80 -2.62
C PRO A 13 -10.13 -0.65 -2.76
N LEU A 14 -9.39 -1.17 -1.79
CA LEU A 14 -9.10 -2.60 -1.74
C LEU A 14 -10.25 -3.29 -1.00
N VAL A 15 -10.94 -4.17 -1.72
CA VAL A 15 -12.15 -4.84 -1.22
C VAL A 15 -11.88 -5.66 0.02
N ASP A 16 -10.70 -6.25 0.14
CA ASP A 16 -10.33 -7.13 1.24
C ASP A 16 -9.72 -6.41 2.45
N ALA A 17 -9.69 -5.11 2.43
CA ALA A 17 -9.01 -4.32 3.45
C ALA A 17 -9.91 -3.98 4.65
N HIS A 18 -10.89 -4.81 4.96
CA HIS A 18 -11.67 -4.77 6.20
C HIS A 18 -12.13 -3.37 6.64
N GLY A 19 -12.87 -2.69 5.75
CA GLY A 19 -13.38 -1.36 6.05
C GLY A 19 -12.39 -0.23 5.82
N ALA A 20 -11.24 -0.51 5.21
CA ALA A 20 -10.32 0.54 4.81
C ALA A 20 -10.95 1.44 3.74
N THR A 21 -10.71 2.73 3.89
CA THR A 21 -11.23 3.75 2.96
C THR A 21 -10.14 4.31 2.05
N ALA A 22 -8.91 3.91 2.28
CA ALA A 22 -7.77 4.31 1.46
C ALA A 22 -7.97 3.92 0.00
N LEU A 23 -7.63 4.80 -0.91
CA LEU A 23 -7.71 4.56 -2.35
C LEU A 23 -6.33 4.21 -2.90
N TYR A 24 -6.27 3.10 -3.62
CA TYR A 24 -5.05 2.56 -4.19
C TYR A 24 -4.97 2.84 -5.69
N GLN A 25 -3.77 3.14 -6.13
CA GLN A 25 -3.41 3.21 -7.53
C GLN A 25 -2.21 2.29 -7.73
N ILE A 26 -2.46 1.10 -8.21
CA ILE A 26 -1.43 0.07 -8.35
C ILE A 26 -0.75 0.22 -9.70
N PHE A 27 0.54 0.50 -9.71
CA PHE A 27 1.32 0.57 -10.95
C PHE A 27 1.59 -0.83 -11.49
N TRP A 28 2.18 -1.67 -10.67
CA TRP A 28 2.47 -3.05 -11.01
C TRP A 28 2.25 -3.93 -9.79
N GLN A 29 1.91 -5.16 -10.03
CA GLN A 29 1.74 -6.16 -8.98
C GLN A 29 2.17 -7.51 -9.49
N GLU A 30 2.29 -8.46 -8.57
CA GLU A 30 2.52 -9.85 -8.93
C GLU A 30 1.32 -10.42 -9.66
N ASP A 31 1.58 -11.46 -10.43
CA ASP A 31 0.50 -12.25 -10.99
C ASP A 31 -0.08 -13.14 -9.88
N GLU A 32 -1.16 -12.66 -9.25
CA GLU A 32 -1.86 -13.40 -8.22
C GLU A 32 -2.61 -14.57 -8.79
N SER A 33 -2.57 -14.66 -10.08
CA SER A 33 -3.47 -15.56 -10.71
C SER A 33 -2.97 -16.96 -10.75
N GLY A 34 -2.14 -17.50 -9.95
CA GLY A 34 -1.95 -18.95 -9.93
C GLY A 34 -3.13 -19.71 -10.54
N LYS A 35 -4.14 -18.97 -11.01
CA LYS A 35 -5.39 -19.34 -11.66
C LYS A 35 -5.42 -19.06 -13.14
N VAL A 36 -4.37 -18.74 -13.82
CA VAL A 36 -4.59 -18.23 -15.09
C VAL A 36 -3.86 -18.79 -16.18
N PHE A 37 -4.51 -19.06 -16.90
CA PHE A 37 -4.99 -19.22 -18.21
C PHE A 37 -4.43 -18.18 -19.21
N ARG A 38 -3.94 -17.07 -18.80
CA ARG A 38 -3.49 -16.01 -19.69
C ARG A 38 -1.98 -15.98 -19.72
N ALA A 39 -1.44 -15.72 -20.90
CA ALA A 39 -0.04 -15.39 -21.02
C ALA A 39 0.34 -14.35 -19.95
N LYS A 40 1.40 -14.61 -19.19
CA LYS A 40 1.88 -13.67 -18.19
C LYS A 40 2.13 -12.33 -18.85
N LYS A 41 1.54 -11.29 -18.32
CA LYS A 41 1.86 -9.94 -18.78
C LYS A 41 3.33 -9.70 -18.52
N PRO A 42 4.10 -9.23 -19.52
CA PRO A 42 5.52 -9.01 -19.32
C PRO A 42 5.86 -8.01 -18.21
N GLU A 43 4.89 -7.17 -17.86
CA GLU A 43 5.00 -6.18 -16.79
C GLU A 43 4.67 -6.73 -15.40
N THR A 44 4.40 -8.04 -15.29
CA THR A 44 4.11 -8.65 -13.99
C THR A 44 5.38 -8.78 -13.16
N MET A 45 5.33 -8.32 -11.94
CA MET A 45 6.46 -8.41 -11.02
C MET A 45 6.67 -9.86 -10.56
N LYS A 46 7.92 -10.26 -10.45
CA LYS A 46 8.27 -11.62 -10.03
C LYS A 46 8.56 -11.71 -8.52
N SER A 47 9.28 -10.74 -8.00
CA SER A 47 9.72 -10.72 -6.61
C SER A 47 8.94 -9.72 -5.77
N PHE A 48 8.69 -8.55 -6.31
CA PHE A 48 7.84 -7.58 -5.63
C PHE A 48 6.38 -7.99 -5.74
N ARG A 49 5.68 -7.87 -4.64
CA ARG A 49 4.25 -8.15 -4.61
C ARG A 49 3.46 -7.05 -5.30
N HIS A 50 3.79 -5.80 -4.97
CA HIS A 50 3.15 -4.65 -5.60
C HIS A 50 4.00 -3.39 -5.41
N PHE A 51 3.69 -2.42 -6.24
CA PHE A 51 4.18 -1.06 -6.15
C PHE A 51 2.97 -0.16 -6.37
N ALA A 52 2.60 0.61 -5.35
CA ALA A 52 1.34 1.32 -5.35
C ALA A 52 1.44 2.68 -4.67
N ARG A 53 0.55 3.58 -5.07
CA ARG A 53 0.32 4.84 -4.40
C ARG A 53 -0.99 4.73 -3.64
N ILE A 54 -1.00 5.15 -2.38
CA ILE A 54 -2.18 5.13 -1.53
C ILE A 54 -2.53 6.57 -1.17
N THR A 55 -3.79 6.91 -1.33
CA THR A 55 -4.30 8.23 -0.96
C THR A 55 -5.33 8.08 0.16
N LEU A 56 -5.14 8.85 1.23
CA LEU A 56 -6.07 8.91 2.35
C LEU A 56 -6.48 10.37 2.57
N GLU A 57 -7.77 10.64 2.46
CA GLU A 57 -8.31 11.92 2.89
C GLU A 57 -8.35 11.98 4.42
N PRO A 58 -8.50 13.18 5.03
CA PRO A 58 -8.64 13.27 6.49
C PRO A 58 -9.71 12.34 7.03
N GLY A 59 -9.37 11.58 8.07
CA GLY A 59 -10.26 10.60 8.68
C GLY A 59 -10.28 9.24 8.01
N GLU A 60 -9.70 9.10 6.82
CA GLU A 60 -9.63 7.82 6.13
C GLU A 60 -8.56 6.92 6.72
N THR A 61 -8.75 5.62 6.55
CA THR A 61 -7.89 4.62 7.17
C THR A 61 -7.52 3.51 6.20
N ASN A 62 -6.36 2.94 6.44
CA ASN A 62 -5.99 1.62 5.98
C ASN A 62 -5.93 0.77 7.25
N ASN A 63 -7.02 0.04 7.54
CA ASN A 63 -7.22 -0.62 8.82
C ASN A 63 -6.17 -1.68 9.11
N MET A 64 -6.04 -2.01 10.38
CA MET A 64 -5.09 -3.04 10.83
C MET A 64 -5.31 -4.35 10.08
N HIS A 65 -4.25 -4.85 9.47
CA HIS A 65 -4.25 -6.11 8.75
C HIS A 65 -2.85 -6.71 8.77
N THR A 66 -2.76 -7.99 8.40
CA THR A 66 -1.50 -8.73 8.45
C THR A 66 -1.25 -9.40 7.11
N HIS A 67 0.00 -9.34 6.66
CA HIS A 67 0.47 -10.11 5.51
C HIS A 67 1.40 -11.22 6.00
N ARG A 68 1.12 -12.45 5.59
CA ARG A 68 1.88 -13.63 6.02
C ARG A 68 3.03 -13.97 5.10
N ASP A 69 3.01 -13.46 3.90
CA ASP A 69 3.91 -13.84 2.81
C ASP A 69 4.57 -12.63 2.14
N ALA A 70 4.50 -11.50 2.77
CA ALA A 70 5.10 -10.28 2.23
C ALA A 70 5.57 -9.34 3.34
N GLU A 71 6.68 -8.70 3.10
CA GLU A 71 7.10 -7.54 3.86
C GLU A 71 6.88 -6.30 3.02
N GLN A 72 6.66 -5.17 3.66
CA GLN A 72 6.28 -3.93 2.98
C GLN A 72 6.99 -2.73 3.57
N VAL A 73 6.97 -1.65 2.81
CA VAL A 73 7.41 -0.33 3.26
C VAL A 73 6.34 0.68 2.85
N TYR A 74 5.94 1.53 3.80
CA TYR A 74 5.27 2.78 3.48
C TYR A 74 6.33 3.88 3.41
N PHE A 75 6.23 4.72 2.41
CA PHE A 75 6.96 5.97 2.37
C PHE A 75 5.96 7.12 2.27
N VAL A 76 6.01 8.06 3.21
CA VAL A 76 5.07 9.19 3.23
C VAL A 76 5.55 10.23 2.24
N LEU A 77 4.81 10.38 1.13
CA LEU A 77 5.13 11.36 0.10
C LEU A 77 4.59 12.74 0.43
N ARG A 78 3.41 12.78 1.07
CA ARG A 78 2.71 14.03 1.38
C ARG A 78 1.81 13.82 2.59
N GLY A 79 1.63 14.88 3.38
CA GLY A 79 0.80 14.83 4.58
C GLY A 79 1.47 14.05 5.70
N GLY A 80 0.69 13.25 6.40
CA GLY A 80 1.15 12.46 7.51
C GLY A 80 -0.02 11.74 8.17
N GLY A 81 0.18 11.30 9.37
CA GLY A 81 -0.85 10.61 10.14
C GLY A 81 -0.28 9.77 11.25
N THR A 82 -1.03 8.77 11.65
CA THR A 82 -0.62 7.81 12.67
C THR A 82 -0.49 6.45 12.04
N VAL A 83 0.66 5.82 12.22
CA VAL A 83 0.90 4.44 11.81
C VAL A 83 0.95 3.56 13.05
N GLN A 84 0.42 2.37 12.94
CA GLN A 84 0.57 1.33 13.97
C GLN A 84 1.20 0.11 13.35
N VAL A 85 2.23 -0.41 14.01
CA VAL A 85 2.92 -1.64 13.64
C VAL A 85 3.03 -2.49 14.91
N GLY A 86 2.35 -3.63 14.93
CA GLY A 86 2.20 -4.39 16.16
C GLY A 86 1.49 -3.56 17.22
N ASP A 87 2.10 -3.44 18.39
CA ASP A 87 1.57 -2.64 19.51
C ASP A 87 2.08 -1.20 19.53
N GLU A 88 2.96 -0.86 18.60
CA GLU A 88 3.60 0.44 18.56
C GLU A 88 2.83 1.41 17.66
N ARG A 89 2.56 2.60 18.17
CA ARG A 89 1.92 3.67 17.39
C ARG A 89 2.84 4.87 17.34
N ARG A 90 2.88 5.52 16.17
CA ARG A 90 3.71 6.69 15.99
C ARG A 90 3.08 7.65 14.99
N THR A 91 3.20 8.94 15.27
CA THR A 91 2.89 9.99 14.30
C THR A 91 4.03 10.09 13.29
N VAL A 92 3.68 10.14 12.02
CA VAL A 92 4.63 10.24 10.91
C VAL A 92 4.27 11.39 9.99
N LYS A 93 5.25 11.84 9.21
CA LYS A 93 5.12 12.98 8.29
C LYS A 93 5.83 12.68 6.97
N ALA A 94 5.63 13.56 6.00
CA ALA A 94 6.29 13.45 4.70
C ALA A 94 7.80 13.26 4.85
N GLY A 95 8.35 12.32 4.12
CA GLY A 95 9.75 11.93 4.18
C GLY A 95 10.04 10.76 5.12
N ASP A 96 9.06 10.32 5.91
CA ASP A 96 9.23 9.16 6.78
C ASP A 96 8.98 7.86 6.03
N ALA A 97 9.80 6.86 6.31
CA ALA A 97 9.62 5.50 5.82
C ALA A 97 9.27 4.58 6.99
N ILE A 98 8.32 3.69 6.79
CA ILE A 98 7.85 2.76 7.82
C ILE A 98 8.01 1.35 7.29
N PHE A 99 8.76 0.52 8.02
CA PHE A 99 8.91 -0.89 7.71
C PHE A 99 7.74 -1.68 8.30
N LEU A 100 7.16 -2.54 7.49
CA LEU A 100 6.03 -3.40 7.85
C LEU A 100 6.50 -4.85 7.76
N PRO A 101 6.95 -5.44 8.89
CA PRO A 101 7.47 -6.81 8.87
C PRO A 101 6.40 -7.84 8.51
N VAL A 102 6.82 -8.94 7.92
CA VAL A 102 5.94 -10.07 7.64
C VAL A 102 5.31 -10.58 8.94
N GLY A 103 4.02 -10.88 8.90
CA GLY A 103 3.30 -11.46 10.04
C GLY A 103 2.96 -10.50 11.16
N VAL A 104 3.34 -9.23 11.05
CA VAL A 104 3.05 -8.22 12.07
C VAL A 104 1.88 -7.35 11.60
N PRO A 105 0.81 -7.24 12.41
CA PRO A 105 -0.33 -6.39 12.07
C PRO A 105 0.10 -4.93 11.94
N HIS A 106 -0.45 -4.26 10.94
CA HIS A 106 -0.18 -2.84 10.73
C HIS A 106 -1.39 -2.12 10.15
N GLY A 107 -1.42 -0.83 10.34
CA GLY A 107 -2.45 0.04 9.79
C GLY A 107 -1.99 1.48 9.70
N PHE A 108 -2.65 2.25 8.88
CA PHE A 108 -2.37 3.67 8.73
C PHE A 108 -3.67 4.46 8.85
N PHE A 109 -3.61 5.56 9.59
CA PHE A 109 -4.78 6.39 9.90
C PHE A 109 -4.43 7.85 9.60
N ASN A 110 -5.18 8.47 8.70
CA ASN A 110 -4.99 9.90 8.46
C ASN A 110 -5.68 10.69 9.57
N THR A 111 -4.92 10.97 10.61
CA THR A 111 -5.37 11.74 11.79
C THR A 111 -5.15 13.24 11.63
N GLY A 112 -4.64 13.67 10.49
CA GLY A 112 -4.38 15.07 10.20
C GLY A 112 -5.54 15.75 9.50
N GLU A 113 -5.31 16.98 9.06
CA GLU A 113 -6.30 17.81 8.39
C GLU A 113 -6.09 17.89 6.89
N ARG A 114 -5.03 17.27 6.39
CA ARG A 114 -4.65 17.28 4.98
C ARG A 114 -4.65 15.88 4.41
N ARG A 115 -4.77 15.82 3.08
CA ARG A 115 -4.60 14.57 2.34
C ARG A 115 -3.23 13.97 2.60
N THR A 116 -3.19 12.68 2.82
CA THR A 116 -1.96 11.91 2.92
C THR A 116 -1.77 11.06 1.68
N VAL A 117 -0.55 11.04 1.18
CA VAL A 117 -0.16 10.20 0.06
C VAL A 117 1.02 9.34 0.48
N LEU A 118 0.85 8.03 0.36
CA LEU A 118 1.87 7.03 0.65
C LEU A 118 2.31 6.34 -0.63
N LEU A 119 3.58 5.99 -0.67
CA LEU A 119 4.09 5.01 -1.62
C LEU A 119 4.17 3.67 -0.89
N LEU A 120 3.62 2.63 -1.48
CA LEU A 120 3.65 1.27 -0.92
C LEU A 120 4.48 0.37 -1.81
N VAL A 121 5.47 -0.27 -1.21
CA VAL A 121 6.29 -1.28 -1.89
C VAL A 121 6.21 -2.56 -1.07
N GLY A 122 5.90 -3.65 -1.71
CA GLY A 122 5.83 -4.96 -1.07
C GLY A 122 6.65 -6.00 -1.80
N ALA A 123 7.33 -6.84 -1.02
CA ALA A 123 8.12 -7.94 -1.54
C ALA A 123 7.66 -9.24 -0.89
N LYS A 124 7.69 -10.33 -1.68
CA LYS A 124 7.37 -11.67 -1.18
C LYS A 124 8.49 -12.19 -0.30
N THR A 125 8.10 -12.94 0.69
CA THR A 125 9.05 -13.66 1.55
C THR A 125 8.93 -15.14 1.37
#